data_fef4c531857d59c72c62c2374822363f
#
_entry.id   fef4c531857d59c72c62c2374822363f
#
_cell.length_a   1.000
_cell.length_b   1.000
_cell.length_c   1.000
_cell.angle_alpha   90.00
_cell.angle_beta   90.00
_cell.angle_gamma   90.00
#
_symmetry.space_group_name_H-M   'P 1'
#
loop_
_entity.id
_entity.type
_entity.pdbx_description
1 polymer ?
#
loop_
_entity_poly.entity_id
_entity_poly.type
_entity_poly.pdbx_seq_one_letter_code
_entity_poly.pdbx_strand_id
1 'polypeptide(L)'
;MGAYACLSEDVDCYTVAPIAVGANATVSQGVKLCTASHDISSPIMELTYAPITISGNALVAGWTVVLPGVTIREGAVVDAGSVVVKDVEPWVVVGGSPAHMMKNRMITDFWQREVHRMKGRNCENWHYYNTEVQ
;
A
#
# COMPACT_ATOMS: atom_id res chain seq x y z
N MET A 1 8.85 5.03 -12.56
CA MET A 1 8.92 3.84 -11.71
C MET A 1 10.38 3.53 -11.38
N GLY A 2 10.66 3.21 -10.13
CA GLY A 2 12.01 2.85 -9.68
C GLY A 2 12.41 1.43 -10.10
N ALA A 3 13.71 1.10 -9.92
CA ALA A 3 14.24 -0.21 -10.22
C ALA A 3 13.53 -1.30 -9.39
N TYR A 4 13.19 -2.41 -10.03
CA TYR A 4 12.50 -3.54 -9.42
C TYR A 4 11.14 -3.21 -8.78
N ALA A 5 10.56 -2.06 -9.11
CA ALA A 5 9.18 -1.78 -8.73
C ALA A 5 8.23 -2.70 -9.50
N CYS A 6 7.16 -3.13 -8.84
CA CYS A 6 6.20 -4.07 -9.39
C CYS A 6 4.78 -3.51 -9.28
N LEU A 7 4.09 -3.47 -10.41
CA LEU A 7 2.65 -3.29 -10.47
C LEU A 7 2.03 -4.62 -10.91
N SER A 8 1.20 -5.19 -10.06
CA SER A 8 0.54 -6.46 -10.35
C SER A 8 -0.66 -6.28 -11.28
N GLU A 9 -1.36 -7.38 -11.57
CA GLU A 9 -2.52 -7.38 -12.45
C GLU A 9 -3.64 -6.48 -11.92
N ASP A 10 -4.39 -5.90 -12.84
CA ASP A 10 -5.57 -5.07 -12.56
C ASP A 10 -5.31 -3.85 -11.67
N VAL A 11 -4.07 -3.38 -11.58
CA VAL A 11 -3.77 -2.10 -10.93
C VAL A 11 -4.31 -0.98 -11.81
N ASP A 12 -5.19 -0.17 -11.24
CA ASP A 12 -5.78 0.97 -11.92
C ASP A 12 -5.03 2.24 -11.51
N CYS A 13 -4.32 2.84 -12.46
CA CYS A 13 -3.64 4.12 -12.29
C CYS A 13 -4.44 5.23 -12.93
N TYR A 14 -5.31 5.88 -12.17
CA TYR A 14 -6.05 7.04 -12.64
C TYR A 14 -5.21 8.31 -12.48
N THR A 15 -4.50 8.65 -13.55
CA THR A 15 -3.39 9.62 -13.54
C THR A 15 -3.79 10.98 -14.08
N VAL A 16 -4.71 11.66 -13.44
CA VAL A 16 -4.94 13.11 -13.68
C VAL A 16 -3.74 13.91 -13.16
N ALA A 17 -3.11 13.45 -12.08
CA ALA A 17 -1.83 13.92 -11.58
C ALA A 17 -0.79 12.78 -11.59
N PRO A 18 0.52 13.07 -11.47
CA PRO A 18 1.55 12.04 -11.51
C PRO A 18 1.45 11.01 -10.38
N ILE A 19 1.81 9.77 -10.72
CA ILE A 19 2.00 8.69 -9.76
C ILE A 19 3.46 8.24 -9.84
N ALA A 20 4.16 8.29 -8.70
CA ALA A 20 5.53 7.81 -8.59
C ALA A 20 5.58 6.54 -7.74
N VAL A 21 6.30 5.53 -8.21
CA VAL A 21 6.52 4.27 -7.49
C VAL A 21 8.02 4.06 -7.34
N GLY A 22 8.48 3.99 -6.10
CA GLY A 22 9.90 3.89 -5.76
C GLY A 22 10.49 2.50 -5.99
N ALA A 23 11.81 2.41 -5.88
CA ALA A 23 12.55 1.16 -6.08
C ALA A 23 12.09 0.06 -5.11
N ASN A 24 11.94 -1.16 -5.60
CA ASN A 24 11.50 -2.33 -4.85
C ASN A 24 10.11 -2.19 -4.19
N ALA A 25 9.34 -1.18 -4.54
CA ALA A 25 7.96 -1.08 -4.09
C ALA A 25 7.08 -2.07 -4.85
N THR A 26 6.10 -2.60 -4.17
CA THR A 26 5.13 -3.54 -4.74
C THR A 26 3.72 -2.99 -4.58
N VAL A 27 3.01 -2.92 -5.70
CA VAL A 27 1.58 -2.60 -5.73
C VAL A 27 0.86 -3.85 -6.22
N SER A 28 0.08 -4.45 -5.33
CA SER A 28 -0.55 -5.75 -5.57
C SER A 28 -1.81 -5.61 -6.44
N GLN A 29 -2.39 -6.74 -6.79
CA GLN A 29 -3.50 -6.82 -7.72
C GLN A 29 -4.73 -6.03 -7.25
N GLY A 30 -5.42 -5.43 -8.20
CA GLY A 30 -6.67 -4.73 -7.98
C GLY A 30 -6.55 -3.42 -7.20
N VAL A 31 -5.34 -2.95 -6.91
CA VAL A 31 -5.12 -1.66 -6.25
C VAL A 31 -5.55 -0.53 -7.16
N LYS A 32 -6.24 0.46 -6.59
CA LYS A 32 -6.64 1.68 -7.29
C LYS A 32 -5.85 2.86 -6.75
N LEU A 33 -5.04 3.46 -7.64
CA LEU A 33 -4.29 4.68 -7.36
C LEU A 33 -5.05 5.83 -8.02
N CYS A 34 -5.84 6.55 -7.24
CA CYS A 34 -6.71 7.61 -7.74
C CYS A 34 -6.14 8.99 -7.39
N THR A 35 -5.70 9.72 -8.41
CA THR A 35 -5.12 11.07 -8.22
C THR A 35 -6.13 12.19 -8.32
N ALA A 36 -7.40 11.91 -8.61
CA ALA A 36 -8.41 12.92 -8.81
C ALA A 36 -9.65 12.69 -7.96
N SER A 37 -10.30 13.78 -7.63
CA SER A 37 -11.58 13.83 -6.91
C SER A 37 -12.33 15.10 -7.31
N HIS A 38 -13.32 15.46 -6.54
CA HIS A 38 -14.10 16.67 -6.76
C HIS A 38 -14.24 17.45 -5.46
N ASP A 39 -14.28 18.78 -5.58
CA ASP A 39 -14.61 19.64 -4.45
C ASP A 39 -16.13 19.60 -4.22
N ILE A 40 -16.53 18.83 -3.22
CA ILE A 40 -17.96 18.66 -2.88
C ILE A 40 -18.57 19.90 -2.21
N SER A 41 -17.75 20.87 -1.80
CA SER A 41 -18.22 22.14 -1.26
C SER A 41 -18.51 23.17 -2.37
N SER A 42 -18.01 22.92 -3.57
CA SER A 42 -18.29 23.77 -4.73
C SER A 42 -19.61 23.40 -5.39
N PRO A 43 -20.45 24.39 -5.75
CA PRO A 43 -21.72 24.12 -6.43
C PRO A 43 -21.55 23.49 -7.82
N ILE A 44 -20.38 23.61 -8.43
CA ILE A 44 -20.06 23.01 -9.73
C ILE A 44 -19.18 21.75 -9.62
N MET A 45 -18.88 21.31 -8.41
CA MET A 45 -18.07 20.11 -8.14
C MET A 45 -16.77 20.08 -8.97
N GLU A 46 -15.98 21.11 -8.84
CA GLU A 46 -14.73 21.27 -9.58
C GLU A 46 -13.82 20.06 -9.36
N LEU A 47 -13.16 19.64 -10.45
CA LEU A 47 -12.17 18.59 -10.38
C LEU A 47 -10.98 19.01 -9.51
N THR A 48 -10.66 18.20 -8.53
CA THR A 48 -9.43 18.34 -7.72
C THR A 48 -8.49 17.18 -8.04
N TYR A 49 -7.19 17.41 -7.93
CA TYR A 49 -6.20 16.40 -8.19
C TYR A 49 -4.93 16.67 -7.39
N ALA A 50 -4.23 15.61 -7.05
CA ALA A 50 -2.93 15.69 -6.38
C ALA A 50 -2.14 14.40 -6.65
N PRO A 51 -0.79 14.48 -6.70
CA PRO A 51 0.04 13.33 -7.00
C PRO A 51 0.01 12.29 -5.87
N ILE A 52 0.23 11.03 -6.25
CA ILE A 52 0.45 9.94 -5.32
C ILE A 52 1.92 9.51 -5.42
N THR A 53 2.56 9.32 -4.27
CA THR A 53 3.92 8.81 -4.18
C THR A 53 3.94 7.55 -3.34
N ILE A 54 4.46 6.47 -3.91
CA ILE A 54 4.74 5.22 -3.20
C ILE A 54 6.26 5.10 -3.16
N SER A 55 6.83 5.27 -1.98
CA SER A 55 8.28 5.30 -1.81
C SER A 55 8.88 3.89 -1.86
N GLY A 56 10.20 3.80 -1.89
CA GLY A 56 10.90 2.53 -2.01
C GLY A 56 10.55 1.53 -0.91
N ASN A 57 10.64 0.26 -1.23
CA ASN A 57 10.41 -0.86 -0.31
C ASN A 57 9.01 -0.91 0.33
N ALA A 58 8.08 -0.09 -0.14
CA ALA A 58 6.70 -0.10 0.33
C ALA A 58 5.91 -1.24 -0.32
N LEU A 59 4.90 -1.71 0.39
CA LEU A 59 3.93 -2.69 -0.12
C LEU A 59 2.52 -2.11 0.01
N VAL A 60 1.83 -2.05 -1.10
CA VAL A 60 0.39 -1.77 -1.12
C VAL A 60 -0.31 -3.07 -1.49
N ALA A 61 -0.93 -3.69 -0.50
CA ALA A 61 -1.56 -5.00 -0.68
C ALA A 61 -2.85 -4.91 -1.52
N GLY A 62 -3.32 -6.05 -2.00
CA GLY A 62 -4.40 -6.13 -2.97
C GLY A 62 -5.68 -5.41 -2.58
N TRP A 63 -6.39 -4.91 -3.60
CA TRP A 63 -7.71 -4.28 -3.45
C TRP A 63 -7.73 -3.00 -2.60
N THR A 64 -6.57 -2.41 -2.34
CA THR A 64 -6.44 -1.12 -1.66
C THR A 64 -6.81 0.02 -2.58
N VAL A 65 -7.41 1.06 -2.03
CA VAL A 65 -7.66 2.33 -2.72
C VAL A 65 -6.79 3.40 -2.09
N VAL A 66 -5.99 4.08 -2.90
CA VAL A 66 -5.15 5.21 -2.47
C VAL A 66 -5.72 6.49 -3.06
N LEU A 67 -6.01 7.45 -2.20
CA LEU A 67 -6.67 8.70 -2.57
C LEU A 67 -5.66 9.79 -2.96
N PRO A 68 -6.15 10.88 -3.62
CA PRO A 68 -5.26 11.94 -4.11
C PRO A 68 -4.38 12.56 -3.02
N GLY A 69 -3.14 12.84 -3.37
CA GLY A 69 -2.18 13.53 -2.51
C GLY A 69 -1.49 12.68 -1.47
N VAL A 70 -1.77 11.37 -1.43
CA VAL A 70 -1.18 10.47 -0.43
C VAL A 70 0.27 10.14 -0.78
N THR A 71 1.14 10.23 0.21
CA THR A 71 2.50 9.68 0.17
C THR A 71 2.59 8.47 1.09
N ILE A 72 2.89 7.32 0.52
CA ILE A 72 3.20 6.10 1.27
C ILE A 72 4.72 6.05 1.36
N ARG A 73 5.25 6.27 2.57
CA ARG A 73 6.68 6.46 2.78
C ARG A 73 7.44 5.15 2.78
N GLU A 74 8.77 5.27 2.79
CA GLU A 74 9.66 4.14 2.62
C GLU A 74 9.35 3.00 3.58
N GLY A 75 9.32 1.79 3.05
CA GLY A 75 9.12 0.58 3.82
C GLY A 75 7.73 0.39 4.43
N ALA A 76 6.81 1.30 4.21
CA ALA A 76 5.45 1.17 4.73
C ALA A 76 4.68 0.02 4.07
N VAL A 77 3.77 -0.57 4.81
CA VAL A 77 2.89 -1.64 4.34
C VAL A 77 1.44 -1.20 4.52
N VAL A 78 0.67 -1.30 3.47
CA VAL A 78 -0.78 -1.10 3.51
C VAL A 78 -1.46 -2.45 3.36
N ASP A 79 -2.28 -2.82 4.35
CA ASP A 79 -3.03 -4.07 4.33
C ASP A 79 -4.05 -4.12 3.21
N ALA A 80 -4.38 -5.34 2.77
CA ALA A 80 -5.35 -5.58 1.72
C ALA A 80 -6.73 -4.97 2.05
N GLY A 81 -7.38 -4.44 1.04
CA GLY A 81 -8.73 -3.89 1.16
C GLY A 81 -8.83 -2.58 1.92
N SER A 82 -7.72 -1.89 2.14
CA SER A 82 -7.69 -0.62 2.87
C SER A 82 -8.05 0.56 1.98
N VAL A 83 -8.46 1.66 2.60
CA VAL A 83 -8.65 2.96 1.93
C VAL A 83 -7.72 3.98 2.58
N VAL A 84 -6.68 4.38 1.85
CA VAL A 84 -5.63 5.28 2.34
C VAL A 84 -6.01 6.71 2.01
N VAL A 85 -6.31 7.49 3.04
CA VAL A 85 -6.78 8.88 2.89
C VAL A 85 -5.75 9.93 3.30
N LYS A 86 -4.68 9.51 3.97
CA LYS A 86 -3.60 10.40 4.42
C LYS A 86 -2.25 9.70 4.31
N ASP A 87 -1.19 10.48 4.41
CA ASP A 87 0.17 9.97 4.34
C ASP A 87 0.45 8.85 5.34
N VAL A 88 1.24 7.89 4.92
CA VAL A 88 1.66 6.75 5.73
C VAL A 88 3.12 6.91 6.11
N GLU A 89 3.42 6.85 7.40
CA GLU A 89 4.77 6.98 7.93
C GLU A 89 5.68 5.85 7.48
N PRO A 90 7.02 6.06 7.48
CA PRO A 90 7.96 5.01 7.08
C PRO A 90 7.90 3.82 8.04
N TRP A 91 8.07 2.63 7.49
CA TRP A 91 8.24 1.38 8.23
C TRP A 91 7.12 1.06 9.22
N VAL A 92 5.90 1.47 8.88
CA VAL A 92 4.69 1.09 9.63
C VAL A 92 3.78 0.22 8.77
N VAL A 93 2.89 -0.49 9.45
CA VAL A 93 1.78 -1.21 8.81
C VAL A 93 0.49 -0.47 9.13
N VAL A 94 -0.26 -0.12 8.09
CA VAL A 94 -1.58 0.50 8.23
C VAL A 94 -2.63 -0.38 7.59
N GLY A 95 -3.87 -0.26 8.04
CA GLY A 95 -4.98 -1.01 7.46
C GLY A 95 -6.33 -0.44 7.86
N GLY A 96 -7.34 -0.83 7.13
CA GLY A 96 -8.72 -0.44 7.37
C GLY A 96 -9.24 0.65 6.44
N SER A 97 -10.47 1.06 6.67
CA SER A 97 -11.16 2.11 5.90
C SER A 97 -11.85 3.07 6.88
N PRO A 98 -11.30 4.27 7.10
CA PRO A 98 -10.00 4.75 6.63
C PRO A 98 -8.84 4.00 7.28
N ALA A 99 -7.71 3.93 6.59
CA ALA A 99 -6.54 3.22 7.07
C ALA A 99 -5.94 3.88 8.31
N HIS A 100 -5.64 3.07 9.31
CA HIS A 100 -5.03 3.47 10.58
C HIS A 100 -3.75 2.68 10.83
N MET A 101 -2.82 3.28 11.56
CA MET A 101 -1.61 2.60 11.99
C MET A 101 -1.95 1.40 12.87
N MET A 102 -1.45 0.23 12.49
CA MET A 102 -1.66 -1.03 13.20
C MET A 102 -0.45 -1.40 14.04
N LYS A 103 0.74 -1.28 13.46
CA LYS A 103 2.00 -1.63 14.13
C LYS A 103 3.21 -1.11 13.34
N ASN A 104 4.39 -1.23 13.94
CA ASN A 104 5.65 -1.04 13.22
C ASN A 104 5.97 -2.29 12.39
N ARG A 105 6.55 -2.06 11.21
CA ARG A 105 7.04 -3.16 10.38
C ARG A 105 8.33 -3.70 10.95
N MET A 106 8.35 -4.99 11.25
CA MET A 106 9.53 -5.69 11.77
C MET A 106 10.25 -6.38 10.63
N ILE A 107 11.54 -6.09 10.47
CA ILE A 107 12.40 -6.80 9.54
C ILE A 107 13.12 -7.89 10.31
N THR A 108 12.91 -9.15 9.90
CA THR A 108 13.58 -10.29 10.49
C THR A 108 14.86 -10.61 9.71
N ASP A 109 15.85 -11.24 10.39
CA ASP A 109 17.04 -11.72 9.72
C ASP A 109 16.76 -12.95 8.83
N PHE A 110 17.78 -13.36 8.06
CA PHE A 110 17.65 -14.49 7.12
C PHE A 110 17.21 -15.78 7.83
N TRP A 111 17.77 -16.07 9.00
CA TRP A 111 17.47 -17.31 9.74
C TRP A 111 16.04 -17.31 10.29
N GLN A 112 15.59 -16.21 10.82
CA GLN A 112 14.22 -16.06 11.28
C GLN A 112 13.23 -16.24 10.12
N ARG A 113 13.56 -15.72 8.93
CA ARG A 113 12.74 -15.90 7.72
C ARG A 113 12.68 -17.35 7.27
N GLU A 114 13.81 -18.08 7.30
CA GLU A 114 13.84 -19.48 6.92
C GLU A 114 13.07 -20.37 7.89
N VAL A 115 13.16 -20.11 9.19
CA VAL A 115 12.36 -20.82 10.20
C VAL A 115 10.86 -20.56 9.98
N HIS A 116 10.47 -19.35 9.67
CA HIS A 116 9.09 -18.99 9.33
C HIS A 116 8.60 -19.72 8.07
N ARG A 117 9.44 -19.75 7.04
CA ARG A 117 9.14 -20.45 5.80
C ARG A 117 8.97 -21.97 6.03
N MET A 118 9.75 -22.56 6.91
CA MET A 118 9.63 -23.97 7.27
C MET A 118 8.35 -24.28 8.03
N LYS A 119 7.95 -23.41 8.95
CA LYS A 119 6.70 -23.53 9.71
C LYS A 119 5.46 -23.31 8.85
N GLY A 120 5.55 -22.50 7.82
CA GLY A 120 4.43 -22.11 6.96
C GLY A 120 4.14 -23.03 5.79
N ARG A 121 4.76 -24.22 5.71
CA ARG A 121 4.53 -25.14 4.58
C ARG A 121 3.21 -25.89 4.61
N ASN A 122 2.45 -25.80 5.68
CA ASN A 122 1.09 -26.30 5.70
C ASN A 122 0.12 -25.20 5.28
N CYS A 123 -0.65 -25.45 4.23
CA CYS A 123 -1.66 -24.53 3.71
C CYS A 123 -2.68 -24.08 4.77
N GLU A 124 -2.76 -24.79 5.87
CA GLU A 124 -3.61 -24.46 7.02
C GLU A 124 -3.16 -23.21 7.78
N ASN A 125 -1.99 -22.68 7.48
CA ASN A 125 -1.38 -21.57 8.21
C ASN A 125 -1.43 -20.22 7.49
N TRP A 126 -2.26 -20.08 6.47
CA TRP A 126 -2.48 -18.77 5.84
C TRP A 126 -3.00 -17.71 6.81
N HIS A 127 -3.78 -18.13 7.80
CA HIS A 127 -4.22 -17.23 8.87
C HIS A 127 -3.06 -16.80 9.76
N TYR A 128 -2.03 -17.62 9.87
CA TYR A 128 -0.86 -17.35 10.71
C TYR A 128 -0.04 -16.20 10.17
N TYR A 129 0.07 -16.11 8.85
CA TYR A 129 0.77 -15.02 8.21
C TYR A 129 0.12 -13.68 8.53
N ASN A 130 -1.21 -13.67 8.56
CA ASN A 130 -1.97 -12.47 8.89
C ASN A 130 -2.00 -12.15 10.39
N THR A 131 -1.94 -13.16 11.25
CA THR A 131 -1.98 -12.94 12.71
C THR A 131 -0.63 -12.55 13.30
N GLU A 132 0.48 -13.02 12.78
CA GLU A 132 1.82 -12.58 13.23
C GLU A 132 2.19 -11.19 12.73
N VAL A 133 1.55 -10.74 11.66
CA VAL A 133 1.67 -9.37 11.15
C VAL A 133 0.81 -8.41 11.99
N GLN A 134 -0.11 -8.92 12.76
CA GLN A 134 -0.89 -8.17 13.74
C GLN A 134 -0.14 -8.11 15.07
#